data_8e08baa49a5ad9182ff71d1cdbf19887
#
_entry.id   8e08baa49a5ad9182ff71d1cdbf19887
#
_cell.length_a   1.000
_cell.length_b   1.000
_cell.length_c   1.000
_cell.angle_alpha   90.00
_cell.angle_beta   90.00
_cell.angle_gamma   90.00
#
_symmetry.space_group_name_H-M   'P 1'
#
loop_
_entity.id
_entity.type
_entity.pdbx_description
1 polymer ?
#
loop_
_entity_poly.entity_id
_entity_poly.type
_entity_poly.pdbx_seq_one_letter_code
_entity_poly.pdbx_strand_id
1 'polypeptide(L)' 'MQLRNRLKELRARDGLNQTELAKLAGVSRQTISLIERGEYTPSIVIALKIAHIFNENVEIVFRLVEEAE' A
#
# COMPACT_ATOMS: atom_id res chain seq x y z
N MET A 1 -1.56 -9.80 -15.51
CA MET A 1 -1.15 -9.76 -14.10
C MET A 1 -1.89 -8.67 -13.36
N GLN A 2 -2.08 -8.86 -12.08
CA GLN A 2 -2.80 -7.90 -11.25
C GLN A 2 -1.96 -7.59 -10.03
N LEU A 3 -1.93 -6.30 -9.64
CA LEU A 3 -1.21 -5.87 -8.45
C LEU A 3 -2.11 -6.05 -7.23
N ARG A 4 -1.58 -6.72 -6.23
CA ARG A 4 -2.24 -6.90 -4.93
C ARG A 4 -1.42 -6.20 -3.87
N ASN A 5 -2.07 -5.81 -2.79
CA ASN A 5 -1.36 -5.16 -1.69
C ASN A 5 -1.87 -5.66 -0.35
N ARG A 6 -1.07 -5.42 0.68
CA ARG A 6 -1.38 -5.79 2.05
C ARG A 6 -1.44 -4.57 2.95
N LEU A 7 -1.78 -3.40 2.39
CA LEU A 7 -1.76 -2.15 3.18
C LEU A 7 -2.68 -2.23 4.39
N LYS A 8 -3.90 -2.68 4.19
CA LYS A 8 -4.87 -2.73 5.29
C LYS A 8 -4.39 -3.66 6.40
N GLU A 9 -3.86 -4.81 6.02
CA GLU A 9 -3.34 -5.78 6.97
C GLU A 9 -2.15 -5.21 7.76
N LEU A 10 -1.22 -4.57 7.05
CA LEU A 10 -0.03 -4.02 7.68
C LEU A 10 -0.37 -2.80 8.53
N ARG A 11 -1.35 -2.00 8.10
CA ARG A 11 -1.82 -0.91 8.94
C ARG A 11 -2.37 -1.45 10.27
N ALA A 12 -3.17 -2.51 10.19
CA ALA A 12 -3.73 -3.10 11.41
C ALA A 12 -2.64 -3.62 12.33
N ARG A 13 -1.62 -4.26 11.74
CA ARG A 13 -0.48 -4.77 12.51
C ARG A 13 0.20 -3.64 13.28
N ASP A 14 0.39 -2.49 12.63
CA ASP A 14 1.17 -1.40 13.19
C ASP A 14 0.31 -0.32 13.85
N GLY A 15 -1.00 -0.53 13.91
CA GLY A 15 -1.90 0.40 14.59
C GLY A 15 -2.09 1.72 13.86
N LEU A 16 -1.98 1.72 12.53
CA LEU A 16 -2.15 2.94 11.74
C LEU A 16 -3.51 2.96 11.05
N ASN A 17 -4.16 4.11 11.05
CA ASN A 17 -5.34 4.29 10.21
C ASN A 17 -4.92 4.84 8.84
N GLN A 18 -5.86 4.97 7.92
CA GLN A 18 -5.55 5.45 6.57
C GLN A 18 -4.97 6.86 6.58
N THR A 19 -5.50 7.73 7.44
CA THR A 19 -5.03 9.12 7.53
C THR A 19 -3.59 9.18 8.01
N GLU A 20 -3.26 8.36 8.99
CA GLU A 20 -1.89 8.32 9.53
C GLU A 20 -0.90 7.80 8.49
N LEU A 21 -1.26 6.73 7.80
CA LEU A 21 -0.40 6.21 6.75
C LEU A 21 -0.22 7.23 5.62
N ALA A 22 -1.31 7.89 5.23
CA ALA A 22 -1.25 8.91 4.18
C ALA A 22 -0.29 10.03 4.54
N LYS A 23 -0.36 10.49 5.79
CA LYS A 23 0.53 11.53 6.28
C LYS A 23 1.98 11.12 6.19
N LEU A 24 2.29 9.91 6.64
CA LEU A 24 3.66 9.40 6.61
C LEU A 24 4.16 9.22 5.17
N ALA A 25 3.29 8.83 4.26
CA ALA A 25 3.65 8.61 2.87
C ALA A 25 3.64 9.90 2.04
N GLY A 26 3.10 10.98 2.59
CA GLY A 26 3.04 12.25 1.87
C GLY A 26 1.97 12.29 0.80
N VAL A 27 0.87 11.58 0.98
CA VAL A 27 -0.25 11.54 0.04
C VAL A 27 -1.55 11.78 0.80
N SER A 28 -2.65 11.91 0.07
CA SER A 28 -3.95 12.10 0.70
C SER A 28 -4.50 10.78 1.22
N ARG A 29 -5.42 10.86 2.19
CA ARG A 29 -6.12 9.67 2.67
C ARG A 29 -6.86 8.97 1.53
N GLN A 30 -7.44 9.76 0.63
CA GLN A 30 -8.15 9.21 -0.52
C GLN A 30 -7.22 8.37 -1.39
N THR A 31 -5.99 8.81 -1.58
CA THR A 31 -5.00 8.05 -2.34
C THR A 31 -4.74 6.70 -1.69
N ILE A 32 -4.56 6.67 -0.37
CA ILE A 32 -4.37 5.40 0.34
C ILE A 32 -5.57 4.49 0.16
N SER A 33 -6.77 5.06 0.29
CA SER A 33 -8.00 4.28 0.12
C SER A 33 -8.08 3.66 -1.28
N LEU A 34 -7.76 4.44 -2.30
CA LEU A 34 -7.79 3.96 -3.69
C LEU A 34 -6.75 2.86 -3.92
N ILE A 35 -5.56 3.01 -3.36
CA ILE A 35 -4.52 1.97 -3.46
C ILE A 35 -5.02 0.69 -2.80
N GLU A 36 -5.59 0.78 -1.60
CA GLU A 36 -6.03 -0.41 -0.88
C GLU A 36 -7.10 -1.17 -1.63
N ARG A 37 -7.96 -0.45 -2.36
CA ARG A 37 -9.02 -1.07 -3.13
C ARG A 37 -8.57 -1.56 -4.51
N GLY A 38 -7.31 -1.31 -4.86
CA GLY A 38 -6.79 -1.70 -6.17
C GLY A 38 -7.26 -0.81 -7.30
N GLU A 39 -7.73 0.40 -6.98
CA GLU A 39 -8.25 1.33 -7.98
C GLU A 39 -7.22 2.37 -8.41
N TYR A 40 -6.07 2.38 -7.79
CA TYR A 40 -4.99 3.29 -8.14
C TYR A 40 -3.66 2.59 -7.86
N THR A 41 -2.78 2.63 -8.86
CA THR A 41 -1.44 2.05 -8.73
C THR A 41 -0.49 3.15 -8.29
N PRO A 42 0.19 3.00 -7.14
CA PRO A 42 1.10 4.03 -6.69
C PRO A 42 2.33 4.13 -7.59
N SER A 43 2.96 5.31 -7.61
CA SER A 43 4.26 5.44 -8.24
C SER A 43 5.26 4.57 -7.48
N ILE A 44 6.39 4.28 -8.13
CA ILE A 44 7.44 3.50 -7.46
C ILE A 44 7.94 4.21 -6.21
N VAL A 45 8.01 5.56 -6.24
CA VAL A 45 8.46 6.32 -5.08
C VAL A 45 7.50 6.12 -3.91
N ILE A 46 6.21 6.25 -4.15
CA ILE A 46 5.21 6.08 -3.09
C ILE A 46 5.21 4.63 -2.59
N ALA A 47 5.33 3.66 -3.50
CA ALA A 47 5.38 2.26 -3.09
C ALA A 47 6.57 1.97 -2.17
N LEU A 48 7.74 2.50 -2.50
CA LEU A 48 8.93 2.31 -1.68
C LEU A 48 8.82 3.03 -0.34
N LYS A 49 8.22 4.21 -0.32
CA LYS A 49 7.97 4.93 0.93
C LYS A 49 7.05 4.12 1.85
N ILE A 50 5.98 3.58 1.30
CA ILE A 50 5.03 2.79 2.08
C ILE A 50 5.72 1.56 2.66
N ALA A 51 6.51 0.86 1.83
CA ALA A 51 7.27 -0.29 2.31
C ALA A 51 8.21 0.10 3.44
N HIS A 52 8.88 1.23 3.32
CA HIS A 52 9.78 1.73 4.34
C HIS A 52 9.03 2.04 5.65
N ILE A 53 7.85 2.66 5.53
CA ILE A 53 7.02 2.97 6.71
C ILE A 53 6.70 1.70 7.48
N PHE A 54 6.35 0.62 6.77
CA PHE A 54 6.02 -0.65 7.41
C PHE A 54 7.25 -1.48 7.77
N ASN A 55 8.43 -1.01 7.40
CA ASN A 55 9.69 -1.74 7.62
C ASN A 55 9.64 -3.13 6.98
N GLU A 56 9.14 -3.19 5.76
CA GLU A 56 9.03 -4.42 4.99
C GLU A 56 9.61 -4.22 3.60
N ASN A 57 10.00 -5.31 2.97
CA ASN A 57 10.38 -5.26 1.55
C ASN A 57 9.16 -4.90 0.73
N VAL A 58 9.36 -4.18 -0.37
CA VAL A 58 8.24 -3.73 -1.19
C VAL A 58 7.42 -4.91 -1.72
N GLU A 59 8.06 -6.06 -1.97
CA GLU A 59 7.36 -7.26 -2.46
C GLU A 59 6.49 -7.92 -1.40
N ILE A 60 6.70 -7.59 -0.14
CA ILE A 60 5.81 -8.03 0.94
C ILE A 60 4.55 -7.17 0.94
N VAL A 61 4.69 -5.89 0.62
CA VAL A 61 3.59 -4.93 0.64
C VAL A 61 2.77 -5.00 -0.64
N PHE A 62 3.45 -5.09 -1.78
CA PHE A 62 2.83 -5.12 -3.10
C PHE A 62 3.37 -6.31 -3.87
N ARG A 63 2.49 -7.02 -4.56
CA ARG A 63 2.97 -8.11 -5.39
C ARG A 63 2.06 -8.29 -6.60
N LEU A 64 2.67 -8.79 -7.66
CA LEU A 64 1.95 -9.13 -8.88
C LEU A 64 1.49 -10.57 -8.80
N VAL A 65 0.25 -10.80 -9.15
CA VAL A 65 -0.30 -12.15 -9.20
C VAL A 65 -0.89 -12.40 -10.58
N GLU A 66 -0.84 -13.65 -11.00
CA GLU A 66 -1.53 -14.06 -12.21
C GLU A 66 -3.01 -14.05 -11.94
N GLU A 67 -3.77 -13.56 -12.91
CA GLU A 67 -5.23 -13.62 -12.75
C GLU A 67 -5.69 -15.03 -12.93
N ALA A 68 -6.56 -15.48 -12.04
CA ALA A 68 -7.17 -16.78 -12.18
C ALA A 68 -8.17 -16.74 -13.33
N GLU A 69 -8.27 -17.83 -14.05
CA GLU A 69 -9.21 -17.94 -15.15
C GLU A 69 -10.59 -18.35 -14.68
#